data_8dea2e8307c5212d7fafeafcb3041b05
#
_entry.id   8dea2e8307c5212d7fafeafcb3041b05
#
_cell.length_a   1.000
_cell.length_b   1.000
_cell.length_c   1.000
_cell.angle_alpha   90.00
_cell.angle_beta   90.00
_cell.angle_gamma   90.00
#
_symmetry.space_group_name_H-M   'P 1'
#
loop_
_entity.id
_entity.type
_entity.pdbx_description
1 polymer ?
#
loop_
_entity_poly.entity_id
_entity_poly.type
_entity_poly.pdbx_seq_one_letter_code
_entity_poly.pdbx_strand_id
1 'polypeptide(L)'
;MKTDYDVIVAGGGIAGVLTATSIAINSKEKLKILIIDINKKEELGKKTVNGWICGDATSKNSVKFIEENLNIIYDEPELAHKVKGVLAYSPDHKTSVLFEGDGYVINRKILPQKQMNEALKQGVEFKFNTRVESLIEENGYITGVKVRELDTNKVFTNTSKIVVDSTGSASRLRENLTIETKIQKTIDKNDIESTGRYIYEFKHGEEDKTFFDKDYCLIHLDQYLAPGGYSWVFPKEKGKVNIGLGVQKRALENRNKKYDKNDNLIGLIDQYVKMNPVITNPILSTDENDMGNLEGTWQVPVRRHNDCLVANGYAIVGDAAWMPRPIDAGGIGPAIYGSVILGKVIATAIKNKNYSEKSLWKYNIEYMNTYGYNMASFEILRKYLQTLTNDEISYGMKNFLSQEDIDDITSRQHPKFNKVKIFNPIMLIKILTHTKLASGLKYTSSKSSKLIKHNLNYPTNPEDFEKWQKELLNEINEADIRFNLKN
;
A
#
# COMPACT_ATOMS: atom_id res chain seq x y z
N MET A 1 -33.29 13.81 -4.84
CA MET A 1 -32.79 14.91 -5.68
C MET A 1 -32.29 14.36 -7.00
N LYS A 2 -32.37 15.13 -8.09
CA LYS A 2 -31.77 14.81 -9.37
C LYS A 2 -30.28 15.24 -9.28
N THR A 3 -29.34 14.30 -9.30
CA THR A 3 -27.92 14.55 -9.28
C THR A 3 -27.35 14.56 -10.71
N ASP A 4 -26.19 15.21 -10.91
CA ASP A 4 -25.52 15.22 -12.21
C ASP A 4 -24.99 13.84 -12.57
N TYR A 5 -24.46 13.11 -11.56
CA TYR A 5 -23.90 11.76 -11.66
C TYR A 5 -24.51 10.82 -10.63
N ASP A 6 -24.43 9.52 -10.90
CA ASP A 6 -24.72 8.50 -9.90
C ASP A 6 -23.56 8.35 -8.93
N VAL A 7 -22.32 8.33 -9.45
CA VAL A 7 -21.10 8.23 -8.66
C VAL A 7 -20.04 9.18 -9.19
N ILE A 8 -19.35 9.86 -8.28
CA ILE A 8 -18.12 10.60 -8.58
C ILE A 8 -16.96 9.91 -7.87
N VAL A 9 -15.90 9.65 -8.64
CA VAL A 9 -14.62 9.10 -8.13
C VAL A 9 -13.57 10.19 -8.17
N ALA A 10 -13.09 10.60 -7.01
CA ALA A 10 -12.02 11.58 -6.88
C ALA A 10 -10.65 10.87 -6.93
N GLY A 11 -9.91 11.05 -8.02
CA GLY A 11 -8.62 10.44 -8.30
C GLY A 11 -8.71 9.29 -9.33
N GLY A 12 -7.92 9.41 -10.41
CA GLY A 12 -7.83 8.47 -11.53
C GLY A 12 -6.64 7.50 -11.41
N GLY A 13 -6.13 7.26 -10.19
CA GLY A 13 -5.13 6.21 -9.96
C GLY A 13 -5.73 4.80 -10.09
N ILE A 14 -4.90 3.76 -9.89
CA ILE A 14 -5.30 2.34 -10.00
C ILE A 14 -6.60 2.07 -9.22
N ALA A 15 -6.68 2.55 -7.98
CA ALA A 15 -7.84 2.34 -7.12
C ALA A 15 -9.11 2.98 -7.69
N GLY A 16 -9.04 4.24 -8.11
CA GLY A 16 -10.21 4.98 -8.60
C GLY A 16 -10.74 4.41 -9.90
N VAL A 17 -9.86 4.14 -10.87
CA VAL A 17 -10.26 3.61 -12.18
C VAL A 17 -10.87 2.22 -12.04
N LEU A 18 -10.25 1.34 -11.26
CA LEU A 18 -10.80 -0.01 -11.02
C LEU A 18 -12.13 0.03 -10.25
N THR A 19 -12.29 0.96 -9.30
CA THR A 19 -13.58 1.13 -8.60
C THR A 19 -14.67 1.54 -9.58
N ALA A 20 -14.46 2.56 -10.40
CA ALA A 20 -15.41 3.03 -11.38
C ALA A 20 -15.77 1.92 -12.40
N THR A 21 -14.77 1.20 -12.89
CA THR A 21 -14.96 0.07 -13.79
C THR A 21 -15.78 -1.05 -13.14
N SER A 22 -15.45 -1.38 -11.88
CA SER A 22 -16.19 -2.40 -11.14
C SER A 22 -17.65 -2.00 -10.88
N ILE A 23 -17.93 -0.71 -10.59
CA ILE A 23 -19.30 -0.21 -10.46
C ILE A 23 -20.05 -0.42 -11.78
N ALA A 24 -19.47 0.02 -12.91
CA ALA A 24 -20.12 -0.05 -14.21
C ALA A 24 -20.41 -1.50 -14.63
N ILE A 25 -19.45 -2.41 -14.47
CA ILE A 25 -19.62 -3.83 -14.83
C ILE A 25 -20.68 -4.52 -13.95
N ASN A 26 -20.74 -4.21 -12.66
CA ASN A 26 -21.66 -4.86 -11.73
C ASN A 26 -23.04 -4.21 -11.68
N SER A 27 -23.24 -3.10 -12.38
CA SER A 27 -24.52 -2.43 -12.47
C SER A 27 -25.38 -3.03 -13.58
N LYS A 28 -26.67 -3.31 -13.28
CA LYS A 28 -27.62 -3.76 -14.29
C LYS A 28 -28.12 -2.65 -15.21
N GLU A 29 -28.06 -1.42 -14.71
CA GLU A 29 -28.49 -0.21 -15.44
C GLU A 29 -27.25 0.60 -15.81
N LYS A 30 -27.35 1.37 -16.88
CA LYS A 30 -26.28 2.29 -17.29
C LYS A 30 -26.23 3.47 -16.30
N LEU A 31 -25.16 3.50 -15.50
CA LEU A 31 -24.92 4.57 -14.54
C LEU A 31 -24.09 5.70 -15.16
N LYS A 32 -24.33 6.92 -14.67
CA LYS A 32 -23.44 8.06 -14.93
C LYS A 32 -22.34 8.09 -13.88
N ILE A 33 -21.15 7.69 -14.28
CA ILE A 33 -19.96 7.61 -13.39
C ILE A 33 -18.90 8.57 -13.92
N LEU A 34 -18.43 9.48 -13.07
CA LEU A 34 -17.40 10.44 -13.38
C LEU A 34 -16.13 10.17 -12.56
N ILE A 35 -15.00 10.05 -13.23
CA ILE A 35 -13.67 10.12 -12.58
C ILE A 35 -13.11 11.53 -12.78
N ILE A 36 -12.64 12.15 -11.69
CA ILE A 36 -11.99 13.46 -11.72
C ILE A 36 -10.53 13.27 -11.33
N ASP A 37 -9.60 13.67 -12.21
CA ASP A 37 -8.18 13.55 -11.94
C ASP A 37 -7.43 14.87 -12.17
N ILE A 38 -6.43 15.11 -11.33
CA ILE A 38 -5.59 16.30 -11.39
C ILE A 38 -4.64 16.29 -12.60
N ASN A 39 -4.30 15.10 -13.09
CA ASN A 39 -3.40 14.93 -14.22
C ASN A 39 -4.12 15.18 -15.55
N LYS A 40 -3.35 15.51 -16.58
CA LYS A 40 -3.83 15.48 -17.95
C LYS A 40 -4.01 14.04 -18.42
N LYS A 41 -4.82 13.84 -19.45
CA LYS A 41 -5.11 12.50 -20.00
C LYS A 41 -3.85 11.73 -20.37
N GLU A 42 -2.91 12.41 -21.01
CA GLU A 42 -1.64 11.84 -21.48
C GLU A 42 -0.67 11.53 -20.33
N GLU A 43 -0.91 12.14 -19.17
CA GLU A 43 -0.08 11.99 -17.97
C GLU A 43 -0.65 10.97 -16.98
N LEU A 44 -1.85 10.46 -17.26
CA LEU A 44 -2.46 9.44 -16.38
C LEU A 44 -1.53 8.24 -16.25
N GLY A 45 -1.14 7.95 -15.02
CA GLY A 45 -0.16 6.93 -14.71
C GLY A 45 1.30 7.34 -14.97
N LYS A 46 1.59 8.50 -15.52
CA LYS A 46 2.95 8.99 -15.73
C LYS A 46 3.45 9.76 -14.50
N LYS A 47 3.33 11.03 -14.45
CA LYS A 47 3.89 11.86 -13.39
C LYS A 47 2.78 12.61 -12.66
N THR A 48 2.74 12.54 -11.36
CA THR A 48 1.92 13.46 -10.57
C THR A 48 2.67 14.76 -10.35
N VAL A 49 1.98 15.81 -9.91
CA VAL A 49 2.60 17.09 -9.51
C VAL A 49 3.75 16.89 -8.53
N ASN A 50 3.71 15.81 -7.75
CA ASN A 50 4.68 15.48 -6.70
C ASN A 50 5.62 14.32 -7.08
N GLY A 51 5.62 13.88 -8.34
CA GLY A 51 6.36 12.70 -8.78
C GLY A 51 5.59 11.40 -8.58
N TRP A 52 6.05 10.35 -9.21
CA TRP A 52 5.47 9.02 -9.06
C TRP A 52 6.50 8.07 -8.48
N ILE A 53 6.21 7.52 -7.30
CA ILE A 53 7.16 6.73 -6.58
C ILE A 53 6.55 5.40 -6.21
N CYS A 54 6.97 4.37 -6.89
CA CYS A 54 6.49 3.01 -6.69
C CYS A 54 7.59 2.02 -7.08
N GLY A 55 7.70 0.91 -6.35
CA GLY A 55 8.48 -0.25 -6.76
C GLY A 55 7.92 -0.97 -7.98
N ASP A 56 6.67 -0.67 -8.34
CA ASP A 56 5.92 -1.23 -9.47
C ASP A 56 5.61 -2.74 -9.35
N ALA A 57 5.93 -3.38 -8.23
CA ALA A 57 5.69 -4.81 -8.03
C ALA A 57 4.27 -5.12 -7.54
N THR A 58 3.67 -6.17 -8.08
CA THR A 58 2.37 -6.70 -7.65
C THR A 58 2.32 -8.21 -7.75
N SER A 59 1.50 -8.86 -6.93
CA SER A 59 1.34 -10.32 -6.96
C SER A 59 0.45 -10.77 -8.12
N LYS A 60 0.72 -11.95 -8.66
CA LYS A 60 -0.13 -12.63 -9.65
C LYS A 60 -1.58 -12.78 -9.15
N ASN A 61 -1.75 -13.08 -7.86
CA ASN A 61 -3.09 -13.24 -7.27
C ASN A 61 -3.91 -11.94 -7.33
N SER A 62 -3.28 -10.77 -7.20
CA SER A 62 -3.99 -9.49 -7.33
C SER A 62 -4.46 -9.24 -8.77
N VAL A 63 -3.63 -9.57 -9.75
CA VAL A 63 -3.98 -9.46 -11.18
C VAL A 63 -5.10 -10.45 -11.51
N LYS A 64 -4.97 -11.70 -11.06
CA LYS A 64 -6.00 -12.74 -11.25
C LYS A 64 -7.34 -12.36 -10.62
N PHE A 65 -7.33 -11.63 -9.49
CA PHE A 65 -8.55 -11.15 -8.87
C PHE A 65 -9.32 -10.17 -9.76
N ILE A 66 -8.64 -9.34 -10.56
CA ILE A 66 -9.29 -8.48 -11.56
C ILE A 66 -9.93 -9.33 -12.65
N GLU A 67 -9.19 -10.28 -13.21
CA GLU A 67 -9.67 -11.19 -14.26
C GLU A 67 -10.93 -11.96 -13.80
N GLU A 68 -10.88 -12.59 -12.64
CA GLU A 68 -11.98 -13.39 -12.09
C GLU A 68 -13.24 -12.57 -11.76
N ASN A 69 -13.10 -11.29 -11.43
CA ASN A 69 -14.22 -10.47 -10.95
C ASN A 69 -14.73 -9.46 -11.98
N LEU A 70 -13.88 -9.03 -12.91
CA LEU A 70 -14.23 -8.03 -13.92
C LEU A 70 -14.08 -8.52 -15.35
N ASN A 71 -13.58 -9.74 -15.55
CA ASN A 71 -13.27 -10.30 -16.87
C ASN A 71 -12.32 -9.40 -17.69
N ILE A 72 -11.37 -8.74 -17.01
CA ILE A 72 -10.34 -7.91 -17.63
C ILE A 72 -9.01 -8.61 -17.49
N ILE A 73 -8.36 -8.88 -18.62
CA ILE A 73 -7.07 -9.56 -18.69
C ILE A 73 -5.98 -8.52 -18.92
N TYR A 74 -4.93 -8.61 -18.09
CA TYR A 74 -3.69 -7.89 -18.29
C TYR A 74 -2.58 -8.89 -18.60
N ASP A 75 -1.75 -8.55 -19.58
CA ASP A 75 -0.57 -9.30 -19.98
C ASP A 75 0.53 -8.32 -20.43
N GLU A 76 1.51 -8.74 -21.21
CA GLU A 76 2.45 -7.81 -21.84
C GLU A 76 1.71 -6.93 -22.85
N PRO A 77 2.02 -5.63 -22.91
CA PRO A 77 3.10 -4.93 -22.20
C PRO A 77 2.71 -4.30 -20.84
N GLU A 78 1.49 -4.48 -20.34
CA GLU A 78 1.04 -3.92 -19.07
C GLU A 78 1.79 -4.53 -17.88
N LEU A 79 2.00 -5.86 -17.93
CA LEU A 79 2.77 -6.66 -16.97
C LEU A 79 4.17 -6.86 -17.53
N ALA A 80 5.01 -5.85 -17.42
CA ALA A 80 6.25 -5.71 -18.18
C ALA A 80 7.33 -6.74 -17.83
N HIS A 81 7.35 -7.25 -16.59
CA HIS A 81 8.35 -8.22 -16.17
C HIS A 81 7.76 -9.20 -15.16
N LYS A 82 8.00 -10.51 -15.38
CA LYS A 82 7.54 -11.58 -14.46
C LYS A 82 8.61 -11.84 -13.41
N VAL A 83 8.20 -11.97 -12.15
CA VAL A 83 9.08 -12.34 -11.04
C VAL A 83 8.53 -13.56 -10.32
N LYS A 84 9.44 -14.34 -9.71
CA LYS A 84 9.14 -15.57 -8.98
C LYS A 84 8.96 -15.35 -7.47
N GLY A 85 9.20 -14.13 -7.00
CA GLY A 85 9.08 -13.79 -5.58
C GLY A 85 9.89 -12.59 -5.18
N VAL A 86 10.07 -12.48 -3.86
CA VAL A 86 10.89 -11.45 -3.21
C VAL A 86 12.04 -12.13 -2.48
N LEU A 87 13.25 -11.67 -2.72
CA LEU A 87 14.45 -12.09 -2.02
C LEU A 87 14.88 -11.00 -1.03
N ALA A 88 14.77 -11.29 0.26
CA ALA A 88 15.12 -10.36 1.32
C ALA A 88 16.53 -10.68 1.88
N TYR A 89 17.39 -9.69 1.92
CA TYR A 89 18.74 -9.79 2.47
C TYR A 89 18.83 -9.17 3.86
N SER A 90 19.59 -9.85 4.73
CA SER A 90 19.99 -9.31 6.04
C SER A 90 20.91 -8.08 5.89
N PRO A 91 21.00 -7.22 6.93
CA PRO A 91 21.90 -6.06 6.90
C PRO A 91 23.37 -6.38 6.60
N ASP A 92 23.86 -7.55 7.02
CA ASP A 92 25.23 -8.01 6.78
C ASP A 92 25.39 -8.75 5.43
N HIS A 93 24.32 -8.86 4.64
CA HIS A 93 24.21 -9.55 3.35
C HIS A 93 24.61 -11.05 3.37
N LYS A 94 24.76 -11.65 4.56
CA LYS A 94 25.17 -13.06 4.70
C LYS A 94 24.00 -14.03 4.74
N THR A 95 22.80 -13.53 4.98
CA THR A 95 21.58 -14.33 5.03
C THR A 95 20.57 -13.74 4.08
N SER A 96 19.97 -14.58 3.26
CA SER A 96 18.81 -14.21 2.43
C SER A 96 17.62 -15.11 2.76
N VAL A 97 16.45 -14.56 2.59
CA VAL A 97 15.16 -15.26 2.76
C VAL A 97 14.35 -15.08 1.49
N LEU A 98 13.95 -16.19 0.90
CA LEU A 98 13.14 -16.21 -0.31
C LEU A 98 11.67 -16.34 0.05
N PHE A 99 10.88 -15.34 -0.33
CA PHE A 99 9.43 -15.37 -0.30
C PHE A 99 8.95 -15.74 -1.71
N GLU A 100 8.73 -17.03 -1.95
CA GLU A 100 8.25 -17.52 -3.24
C GLU A 100 6.83 -17.03 -3.51
N GLY A 101 6.57 -16.64 -4.74
CA GLY A 101 5.25 -16.23 -5.18
C GLY A 101 5.30 -15.45 -6.49
N ASP A 102 4.66 -15.99 -7.50
CA ASP A 102 4.60 -15.33 -8.80
C ASP A 102 4.05 -13.92 -8.69
N GLY A 103 4.71 -13.01 -9.38
CA GLY A 103 4.33 -11.61 -9.45
C GLY A 103 4.76 -10.95 -10.74
N TYR A 104 4.53 -9.65 -10.79
CA TYR A 104 4.88 -8.82 -11.93
C TYR A 104 5.44 -7.49 -11.47
N VAL A 105 6.38 -6.97 -12.24
CA VAL A 105 6.70 -5.53 -12.22
C VAL A 105 5.93 -4.89 -13.37
N ILE A 106 5.04 -3.98 -13.03
CA ILE A 106 4.10 -3.40 -13.98
C ILE A 106 4.72 -2.24 -14.79
N ASN A 107 4.23 -2.04 -16.01
CA ASN A 107 4.50 -0.84 -16.77
C ASN A 107 3.52 0.26 -16.38
N ARG A 108 3.99 1.21 -15.59
CA ARG A 108 3.16 2.30 -15.05
C ARG A 108 2.68 3.29 -16.10
N LYS A 109 3.28 3.30 -17.29
CA LYS A 109 2.83 4.12 -18.40
C LYS A 109 1.66 3.46 -19.15
N ILE A 110 1.73 2.15 -19.33
CA ILE A 110 0.81 1.42 -20.20
C ILE A 110 -0.39 0.91 -19.40
N LEU A 111 -0.18 0.32 -18.22
CA LEU A 111 -1.26 -0.23 -17.38
C LEU A 111 -2.36 0.80 -17.06
N PRO A 112 -2.06 2.03 -16.60
CA PRO A 112 -3.10 3.02 -16.33
C PRO A 112 -3.87 3.44 -17.58
N GLN A 113 -3.21 3.53 -18.74
CA GLN A 113 -3.88 3.81 -20.01
C GLN A 113 -4.82 2.70 -20.42
N LYS A 114 -4.42 1.43 -20.23
CA LYS A 114 -5.28 0.27 -20.44
C LYS A 114 -6.48 0.29 -19.50
N GLN A 115 -6.26 0.55 -18.20
CA GLN A 115 -7.34 0.66 -17.22
C GLN A 115 -8.33 1.76 -17.59
N MET A 116 -7.84 2.93 -17.97
CA MET A 116 -8.69 4.03 -18.46
C MET A 116 -9.53 3.59 -19.67
N ASN A 117 -8.91 2.92 -20.64
CA ASN A 117 -9.62 2.46 -21.84
C ASN A 117 -10.72 1.43 -21.49
N GLU A 118 -10.46 0.51 -20.56
CA GLU A 118 -11.48 -0.43 -20.07
C GLU A 118 -12.63 0.31 -19.37
N ALA A 119 -12.35 1.32 -18.55
CA ALA A 119 -13.38 2.14 -17.91
C ALA A 119 -14.23 2.91 -18.95
N LEU A 120 -13.59 3.51 -19.97
CA LEU A 120 -14.28 4.20 -21.06
C LEU A 120 -15.20 3.26 -21.85
N LYS A 121 -14.79 2.02 -22.12
CA LYS A 121 -15.64 1.00 -22.77
C LYS A 121 -16.91 0.71 -21.96
N GLN A 122 -16.83 0.81 -20.62
CA GLN A 122 -17.97 0.63 -19.73
C GLN A 122 -18.83 1.92 -19.59
N GLY A 123 -18.49 2.99 -20.30
CA GLY A 123 -19.22 4.25 -20.28
C GLY A 123 -18.88 5.17 -19.10
N VAL A 124 -17.75 4.95 -18.43
CA VAL A 124 -17.23 5.85 -17.40
C VAL A 124 -16.70 7.13 -18.07
N GLU A 125 -17.05 8.27 -17.51
CA GLU A 125 -16.59 9.59 -17.96
C GLU A 125 -15.34 10.02 -17.17
N PHE A 126 -14.45 10.77 -17.82
CA PHE A 126 -13.26 11.33 -17.20
C PHE A 126 -13.22 12.83 -17.32
N LYS A 127 -12.84 13.50 -16.24
CA LYS A 127 -12.51 14.91 -16.20
C LYS A 127 -11.08 15.07 -15.72
N PHE A 128 -10.20 15.29 -16.65
CA PHE A 128 -8.76 15.47 -16.41
C PHE A 128 -8.42 16.92 -16.09
N ASN A 129 -7.17 17.16 -15.64
CA ASN A 129 -6.64 18.47 -15.31
C ASN A 129 -7.57 19.26 -14.37
N THR A 130 -8.19 18.52 -13.43
CA THR A 130 -9.20 19.03 -12.53
C THR A 130 -8.95 18.53 -11.11
N ARG A 131 -8.84 19.45 -10.18
CA ARG A 131 -8.64 19.12 -8.75
C ARG A 131 -9.97 19.08 -8.04
N VAL A 132 -10.21 18.02 -7.28
CA VAL A 132 -11.27 18.01 -6.28
C VAL A 132 -10.78 18.77 -5.05
N GLU A 133 -11.46 19.85 -4.68
CA GLU A 133 -11.05 20.74 -3.60
C GLU A 133 -11.73 20.40 -2.28
N SER A 134 -13.02 20.10 -2.33
CA SER A 134 -13.80 19.77 -1.13
C SER A 134 -15.04 18.94 -1.48
N LEU A 135 -15.62 18.34 -0.45
CA LEU A 135 -16.88 17.63 -0.50
C LEU A 135 -18.05 18.61 -0.33
N ILE A 136 -19.23 18.23 -0.87
CA ILE A 136 -20.50 18.90 -0.64
C ILE A 136 -21.31 18.02 0.30
N GLU A 137 -21.82 18.62 1.37
CA GLU A 137 -22.64 17.96 2.37
C GLU A 137 -24.04 18.53 2.35
N GLU A 138 -25.05 17.63 2.40
CA GLU A 138 -26.44 17.97 2.62
C GLU A 138 -27.11 16.93 3.53
N ASN A 139 -27.76 17.38 4.59
CA ASN A 139 -28.52 16.53 5.52
C ASN A 139 -27.73 15.33 6.08
N GLY A 140 -26.44 15.52 6.37
CA GLY A 140 -25.56 14.47 6.90
C GLY A 140 -25.09 13.43 5.88
N TYR A 141 -25.23 13.74 4.58
CA TYR A 141 -24.71 12.94 3.46
C TYR A 141 -23.72 13.73 2.64
N ILE A 142 -22.71 13.05 2.12
CA ILE A 142 -21.90 13.61 1.04
C ILE A 142 -22.69 13.44 -0.27
N THR A 143 -22.93 14.57 -0.94
CA THR A 143 -23.81 14.67 -2.11
C THR A 143 -23.10 15.19 -3.35
N GLY A 144 -21.78 15.36 -3.30
CA GLY A 144 -21.00 15.83 -4.44
C GLY A 144 -19.64 16.40 -4.05
N VAL A 145 -19.04 17.09 -5.00
CA VAL A 145 -17.72 17.68 -4.88
C VAL A 145 -17.67 19.08 -5.48
N LYS A 146 -16.83 19.94 -4.87
CA LYS A 146 -16.38 21.20 -5.45
C LYS A 146 -15.04 20.97 -6.13
N VAL A 147 -14.89 21.41 -7.36
CA VAL A 147 -13.73 21.14 -8.19
C VAL A 147 -13.17 22.41 -8.80
N ARG A 148 -11.88 22.40 -9.10
CA ARG A 148 -11.18 23.45 -9.82
C ARG A 148 -10.53 22.89 -11.07
N GLU A 149 -10.87 23.43 -12.21
CA GLU A 149 -10.19 23.19 -13.48
C GLU A 149 -8.87 23.97 -13.49
N LEU A 150 -7.75 23.29 -13.73
CA LEU A 150 -6.43 23.85 -13.48
C LEU A 150 -5.97 24.83 -14.58
N ASP A 151 -6.41 24.64 -15.81
CA ASP A 151 -6.04 25.55 -16.93
C ASP A 151 -6.77 26.89 -16.82
N THR A 152 -8.03 26.89 -16.44
CA THR A 152 -8.90 28.07 -16.43
C THR A 152 -9.08 28.68 -15.06
N ASN A 153 -8.67 27.98 -14.00
CA ASN A 153 -8.93 28.31 -12.60
C ASN A 153 -10.44 28.39 -12.24
N LYS A 154 -11.33 27.95 -13.13
CA LYS A 154 -12.75 27.94 -12.86
C LYS A 154 -13.12 26.93 -11.80
N VAL A 155 -13.98 27.35 -10.90
CA VAL A 155 -14.51 26.53 -9.83
C VAL A 155 -15.97 26.23 -10.12
N PHE A 156 -16.36 24.97 -9.98
CA PHE A 156 -17.75 24.54 -10.14
C PHE A 156 -18.04 23.35 -9.22
N THR A 157 -19.28 22.94 -9.16
CA THR A 157 -19.75 21.81 -8.36
C THR A 157 -20.28 20.71 -9.27
N ASN A 158 -20.08 19.46 -8.84
CA ASN A 158 -20.77 18.31 -9.42
C ASN A 158 -21.45 17.53 -8.29
N THR A 159 -22.71 17.21 -8.48
CA THR A 159 -23.50 16.46 -7.51
C THR A 159 -23.54 14.97 -7.84
N SER A 160 -23.58 14.12 -6.84
CA SER A 160 -23.70 12.66 -7.00
C SER A 160 -24.40 12.01 -5.82
N LYS A 161 -24.83 10.77 -6.01
CA LYS A 161 -25.41 9.95 -4.94
C LYS A 161 -24.34 9.41 -3.99
N ILE A 162 -23.16 9.10 -4.53
CA ILE A 162 -22.01 8.60 -3.77
C ILE A 162 -20.74 9.25 -4.33
N VAL A 163 -19.83 9.66 -3.44
CA VAL A 163 -18.46 10.10 -3.76
C VAL A 163 -17.48 9.05 -3.26
N VAL A 164 -16.54 8.65 -4.11
CA VAL A 164 -15.42 7.77 -3.75
C VAL A 164 -14.15 8.60 -3.68
N ASP A 165 -13.47 8.57 -2.54
CA ASP A 165 -12.14 9.17 -2.39
C ASP A 165 -11.04 8.14 -2.68
N SER A 166 -10.36 8.32 -3.76
CA SER A 166 -9.17 7.60 -4.21
C SER A 166 -8.01 8.54 -4.52
N THR A 167 -7.94 9.67 -3.78
CA THR A 167 -6.97 10.76 -4.02
C THR A 167 -5.55 10.46 -3.51
N GLY A 168 -5.31 9.24 -3.04
CA GLY A 168 -3.99 8.79 -2.59
C GLY A 168 -3.66 9.15 -1.14
N SER A 169 -2.40 8.99 -0.75
CA SER A 169 -1.95 9.11 0.63
C SER A 169 -2.14 10.51 1.23
N ALA A 170 -2.10 11.54 0.40
CA ALA A 170 -2.31 12.94 0.79
C ALA A 170 -3.79 13.37 0.74
N SER A 171 -4.73 12.44 0.93
CA SER A 171 -6.15 12.75 0.86
C SER A 171 -6.58 13.80 1.88
N ARG A 172 -6.92 14.98 1.37
CA ARG A 172 -7.53 16.04 2.16
C ARG A 172 -9.05 15.89 2.27
N LEU A 173 -9.68 15.10 1.41
CA LEU A 173 -11.13 14.90 1.46
C LEU A 173 -11.53 14.17 2.72
N ARG A 174 -10.83 13.06 3.03
CA ARG A 174 -11.02 12.32 4.29
C ARG A 174 -10.75 13.20 5.52
N GLU A 175 -9.65 13.98 5.51
CA GLU A 175 -9.28 14.84 6.64
C GLU A 175 -10.34 15.91 6.94
N ASN A 176 -10.98 16.43 5.90
CA ASN A 176 -11.95 17.50 5.98
C ASN A 176 -13.43 17.04 5.94
N LEU A 177 -13.70 15.76 6.24
CA LEU A 177 -15.07 15.29 6.41
C LEU A 177 -15.77 16.06 7.51
N THR A 178 -16.93 16.64 7.20
CA THR A 178 -17.75 17.43 8.13
C THR A 178 -18.88 16.62 8.74
N ILE A 179 -19.36 15.59 8.01
CA ILE A 179 -20.41 14.70 8.50
C ILE A 179 -19.95 13.86 9.69
N GLU A 180 -20.90 13.41 10.51
CA GLU A 180 -20.64 12.38 11.51
C GLU A 180 -20.16 11.10 10.83
N THR A 181 -19.04 10.55 11.28
CA THR A 181 -18.38 9.42 10.61
C THR A 181 -17.48 8.63 11.55
N LYS A 182 -17.40 7.33 11.31
CA LYS A 182 -16.44 6.41 11.93
C LYS A 182 -15.10 6.34 11.19
N ILE A 183 -14.98 7.00 10.04
CA ILE A 183 -13.73 7.10 9.29
C ILE A 183 -12.71 7.90 10.10
N GLN A 184 -11.52 7.34 10.30
CA GLN A 184 -10.41 8.04 10.94
C GLN A 184 -9.87 9.11 9.99
N LYS A 185 -9.89 10.37 10.43
CA LYS A 185 -9.53 11.53 9.59
C LYS A 185 -8.02 11.71 9.44
N THR A 186 -7.24 11.44 10.49
CA THR A 186 -5.80 11.69 10.54
C THR A 186 -5.01 10.42 10.81
N ILE A 187 -3.78 10.38 10.32
CA ILE A 187 -2.81 9.31 10.56
C ILE A 187 -1.64 9.84 11.40
N ASP A 188 -1.10 8.99 12.28
CA ASP A 188 0.12 9.33 13.01
C ASP A 188 1.30 9.44 12.03
N LYS A 189 2.14 10.46 12.21
CA LYS A 189 3.34 10.67 11.37
C LYS A 189 4.35 9.52 11.44
N ASN A 190 4.33 8.75 12.53
CA ASN A 190 5.16 7.56 12.68
C ASN A 190 4.62 6.35 11.91
N ASP A 191 3.39 6.43 11.43
CA ASP A 191 2.76 5.43 10.57
C ASP A 191 2.82 5.81 9.08
N ILE A 192 3.71 6.75 8.72
CA ILE A 192 3.98 7.18 7.35
C ILE A 192 5.48 6.98 7.08
N GLU A 193 5.80 6.37 5.95
CA GLU A 193 7.15 6.30 5.40
C GLU A 193 7.31 7.27 4.24
N SER A 194 8.47 7.92 4.19
CA SER A 194 8.90 8.67 3.01
C SER A 194 9.71 7.75 2.11
N THR A 195 9.30 7.66 0.85
CA THR A 195 9.92 6.78 -0.13
C THR A 195 10.46 7.57 -1.31
N GLY A 196 11.52 7.07 -1.92
CA GLY A 196 12.10 7.62 -3.13
C GLY A 196 12.66 6.52 -4.00
N ARG A 197 12.73 6.76 -5.31
CA ARG A 197 13.29 5.80 -6.24
C ARG A 197 13.86 6.45 -7.49
N TYR A 198 14.76 5.72 -8.15
CA TYR A 198 15.28 6.03 -9.48
C TYR A 198 15.18 4.81 -10.38
N ILE A 199 15.16 5.04 -11.69
CA ILE A 199 15.34 3.99 -12.70
C ILE A 199 16.75 4.11 -13.23
N TYR A 200 17.52 3.03 -13.12
CA TYR A 200 18.87 2.95 -13.65
C TYR A 200 18.95 1.92 -14.77
N GLU A 201 19.82 2.20 -15.71
CA GLU A 201 20.33 1.24 -16.67
C GLU A 201 21.65 0.66 -16.15
N PHE A 202 21.89 -0.63 -16.39
CA PHE A 202 23.13 -1.30 -16.04
C PHE A 202 23.57 -2.24 -17.17
N LYS A 203 24.85 -2.58 -17.19
CA LYS A 203 25.37 -3.49 -18.21
C LYS A 203 24.98 -4.93 -17.90
N HIS A 204 24.35 -5.58 -18.86
CA HIS A 204 24.09 -7.02 -18.79
C HIS A 204 25.39 -7.81 -18.68
N GLY A 205 25.45 -8.81 -17.83
CA GLY A 205 26.55 -9.73 -17.67
C GLY A 205 27.48 -9.44 -16.48
N GLU A 206 27.24 -8.34 -15.77
CA GLU A 206 27.96 -7.98 -14.55
C GLU A 206 27.09 -8.20 -13.29
N GLU A 207 25.99 -8.97 -13.44
CA GLU A 207 25.06 -9.25 -12.35
C GLU A 207 25.65 -10.25 -11.37
N ASP A 208 25.98 -9.80 -10.19
CA ASP A 208 26.16 -10.69 -9.04
C ASP A 208 24.78 -11.03 -8.50
N LYS A 209 24.35 -12.28 -8.62
CA LYS A 209 23.06 -12.75 -8.14
C LYS A 209 22.78 -12.48 -6.65
N THR A 210 23.83 -12.26 -5.87
CA THR A 210 23.73 -11.85 -4.46
C THR A 210 23.04 -10.50 -4.31
N PHE A 211 23.16 -9.61 -5.28
CA PHE A 211 22.64 -8.24 -5.20
C PHE A 211 21.60 -7.93 -6.26
N PHE A 212 21.57 -8.66 -7.35
CA PHE A 212 20.57 -8.56 -8.39
C PHE A 212 20.30 -9.91 -9.04
N ASP A 213 19.05 -10.32 -9.01
CA ASP A 213 18.54 -11.44 -9.79
C ASP A 213 17.26 -10.97 -10.50
N LYS A 214 17.27 -10.99 -11.82
CA LYS A 214 16.14 -10.56 -12.65
C LYS A 214 14.84 -11.35 -12.40
N ASP A 215 14.94 -12.51 -11.77
CA ASP A 215 13.78 -13.35 -11.46
C ASP A 215 13.11 -12.96 -10.13
N TYR A 216 13.71 -12.07 -9.34
CA TYR A 216 13.21 -11.68 -8.02
C TYR A 216 13.22 -10.18 -7.79
N CYS A 217 12.26 -9.69 -7.03
CA CYS A 217 12.31 -8.39 -6.41
C CYS A 217 13.24 -8.45 -5.20
N LEU A 218 14.36 -7.73 -5.20
CA LEU A 218 15.32 -7.75 -4.10
C LEU A 218 15.00 -6.65 -3.09
N ILE A 219 15.04 -6.98 -1.80
CA ILE A 219 14.99 -6.03 -0.70
C ILE A 219 16.15 -6.23 0.25
N HIS A 220 16.67 -5.14 0.81
CA HIS A 220 17.76 -5.16 1.79
C HIS A 220 17.30 -4.48 3.06
N LEU A 221 17.39 -5.22 4.18
CA LEU A 221 17.00 -4.74 5.49
C LEU A 221 18.21 -4.12 6.18
N ASP A 222 18.39 -2.82 6.07
CA ASP A 222 19.51 -2.10 6.68
C ASP A 222 19.02 -0.83 7.38
N GLN A 223 19.01 -0.84 8.72
CA GLN A 223 18.57 0.30 9.53
C GLN A 223 19.53 1.50 9.48
N TYR A 224 20.72 1.35 8.91
CA TYR A 224 21.61 2.46 8.65
C TYR A 224 21.26 3.20 7.36
N LEU A 225 20.99 2.48 6.26
CA LEU A 225 20.65 3.04 4.96
C LEU A 225 19.16 3.37 4.83
N ALA A 226 18.30 2.51 5.36
CA ALA A 226 16.84 2.64 5.28
C ALA A 226 16.21 2.56 6.68
N PRO A 227 16.47 3.55 7.56
CA PRO A 227 16.02 3.50 8.95
C PRO A 227 14.49 3.46 9.05
N GLY A 228 14.00 2.40 9.66
CA GLY A 228 12.58 2.11 9.84
C GLY A 228 11.86 1.54 8.63
N GLY A 229 12.55 1.38 7.50
CA GLY A 229 12.03 0.82 6.26
C GLY A 229 12.98 -0.21 5.64
N TYR A 230 13.10 -0.20 4.32
CA TYR A 230 14.02 -1.06 3.56
C TYR A 230 14.42 -0.40 2.24
N SER A 231 15.51 -0.90 1.63
CA SER A 231 15.92 -0.55 0.29
C SER A 231 15.63 -1.68 -0.69
N TRP A 232 15.45 -1.35 -1.97
CA TRP A 232 15.08 -2.33 -2.98
C TRP A 232 15.83 -2.15 -4.30
N VAL A 233 15.96 -3.28 -5.03
CA VAL A 233 16.37 -3.36 -6.43
C VAL A 233 15.34 -4.25 -7.14
N PHE A 234 14.46 -3.67 -7.92
CA PHE A 234 13.44 -4.43 -8.64
C PHE A 234 13.75 -4.44 -10.14
N PRO A 235 13.72 -5.62 -10.77
CA PRO A 235 13.99 -5.74 -12.19
C PRO A 235 12.95 -5.00 -13.02
N LYS A 236 13.38 -4.44 -14.15
CA LYS A 236 12.50 -3.88 -15.19
C LYS A 236 12.88 -4.43 -16.55
N GLU A 237 12.04 -4.18 -17.54
CA GLU A 237 12.34 -4.56 -18.92
C GLU A 237 13.63 -3.87 -19.43
N LYS A 238 14.25 -4.46 -20.45
CA LYS A 238 15.37 -3.91 -21.22
C LYS A 238 16.62 -3.57 -20.39
N GLY A 239 16.92 -4.37 -19.37
CA GLY A 239 18.13 -4.16 -18.57
C GLY A 239 18.09 -2.96 -17.65
N LYS A 240 16.90 -2.49 -17.31
CA LYS A 240 16.69 -1.43 -16.32
C LYS A 240 16.33 -2.03 -14.95
N VAL A 241 16.59 -1.25 -13.93
CA VAL A 241 16.21 -1.56 -12.54
C VAL A 241 15.54 -0.36 -11.88
N ASN A 242 14.55 -0.63 -11.06
CA ASN A 242 13.95 0.32 -10.15
C ASN A 242 14.65 0.20 -8.80
N ILE A 243 15.40 1.22 -8.42
CA ILE A 243 16.13 1.26 -7.15
C ILE A 243 15.58 2.35 -6.27
N GLY A 244 15.33 2.02 -5.02
CA GLY A 244 14.86 2.99 -4.06
C GLY A 244 14.96 2.51 -2.62
N LEU A 245 14.49 3.35 -1.72
CA LEU A 245 14.32 3.01 -0.32
C LEU A 245 13.20 3.82 0.33
N GLY A 246 12.69 3.28 1.42
CA GLY A 246 11.75 3.93 2.31
C GLY A 246 12.39 4.19 3.67
N VAL A 247 12.05 5.32 4.28
CA VAL A 247 12.47 5.66 5.64
C VAL A 247 11.29 6.15 6.47
N GLN A 248 11.25 5.76 7.74
CA GLN A 248 10.36 6.34 8.71
C GLN A 248 11.03 7.57 9.33
N LYS A 249 10.32 8.70 9.38
CA LYS A 249 10.89 9.98 9.79
C LYS A 249 11.60 9.94 11.15
N ARG A 250 10.95 9.40 12.18
CA ARG A 250 11.52 9.28 13.53
C ARG A 250 12.77 8.38 13.55
N ALA A 251 12.74 7.28 12.79
CA ALA A 251 13.88 6.38 12.70
C ALA A 251 15.08 7.06 12.02
N LEU A 252 14.83 7.86 10.97
CA LEU A 252 15.87 8.65 10.30
C LEU A 252 16.46 9.72 11.24
N GLU A 253 15.64 10.46 11.98
CA GLU A 253 16.08 11.44 12.95
C GLU A 253 16.95 10.80 14.06
N ASN A 254 16.51 9.66 14.60
CA ASN A 254 17.26 8.91 15.61
C ASN A 254 18.58 8.35 15.06
N ARG A 255 18.58 7.83 13.84
CA ARG A 255 19.79 7.34 13.16
C ARG A 255 20.78 8.48 12.94
N ASN A 256 20.32 9.62 12.44
CA ASN A 256 21.15 10.79 12.20
C ASN A 256 21.79 11.29 13.50
N LYS A 257 21.01 11.38 14.57
CA LYS A 257 21.52 11.75 15.91
C LYS A 257 22.56 10.75 16.43
N LYS A 258 22.29 9.44 16.25
CA LYS A 258 23.20 8.37 16.74
C LYS A 258 24.58 8.40 16.06
N TYR A 259 24.61 8.72 14.77
CA TYR A 259 25.84 8.67 13.96
C TYR A 259 26.42 10.04 13.61
N ASP A 260 25.89 11.11 14.22
CA ASP A 260 26.29 12.51 13.93
C ASP A 260 26.26 12.80 12.42
N LYS A 261 25.10 12.52 11.80
CA LYS A 261 24.82 12.68 10.36
C LYS A 261 23.64 13.63 10.15
N ASN A 262 23.56 14.17 8.96
CA ASN A 262 22.42 14.98 8.48
C ASN A 262 21.95 14.47 7.11
N ASP A 263 21.84 13.15 7.00
CA ASP A 263 21.40 12.53 5.76
C ASP A 263 19.88 12.71 5.55
N ASN A 264 19.48 12.86 4.31
CA ASN A 264 18.09 12.85 3.87
C ASN A 264 17.81 11.64 2.98
N LEU A 265 16.56 11.44 2.61
CA LEU A 265 16.12 10.32 1.80
C LEU A 265 16.92 10.17 0.50
N ILE A 266 17.12 11.25 -0.25
CA ILE A 266 17.84 11.24 -1.53
C ILE A 266 19.30 10.85 -1.33
N GLY A 267 19.98 11.46 -0.37
CA GLY A 267 21.36 11.13 -0.03
C GLY A 267 21.52 9.67 0.40
N LEU A 268 20.53 9.09 1.06
CA LEU A 268 20.55 7.67 1.42
C LEU A 268 20.35 6.75 0.20
N ILE A 269 19.51 7.14 -0.76
CA ILE A 269 19.39 6.40 -2.04
C ILE A 269 20.73 6.42 -2.77
N ASP A 270 21.37 7.57 -2.88
CA ASP A 270 22.69 7.71 -3.53
C ASP A 270 23.76 6.85 -2.84
N GLN A 271 23.75 6.80 -1.51
CA GLN A 271 24.64 5.92 -0.74
C GLN A 271 24.34 4.45 -1.06
N TYR A 272 23.07 4.06 -1.05
CA TYR A 272 22.68 2.69 -1.36
C TYR A 272 23.10 2.25 -2.76
N VAL A 273 22.92 3.10 -3.78
CA VAL A 273 23.34 2.82 -5.15
C VAL A 273 24.87 2.65 -5.25
N LYS A 274 25.63 3.54 -4.58
CA LYS A 274 27.10 3.46 -4.56
C LYS A 274 27.64 2.23 -3.84
N MET A 275 26.95 1.77 -2.81
CA MET A 275 27.35 0.60 -2.03
C MET A 275 26.91 -0.72 -2.66
N ASN A 276 26.04 -0.69 -3.65
CA ASN A 276 25.53 -1.89 -4.30
C ASN A 276 26.55 -2.34 -5.40
N PRO A 277 27.34 -3.42 -5.16
CA PRO A 277 28.42 -3.81 -6.06
C PRO A 277 27.94 -4.36 -7.41
N VAL A 278 26.69 -4.69 -7.54
CA VAL A 278 26.09 -5.28 -8.76
C VAL A 278 25.77 -4.24 -9.79
N ILE A 279 25.51 -3.02 -9.35
CA ILE A 279 25.18 -1.94 -10.27
C ILE A 279 26.48 -1.18 -10.55
N THR A 280 27.34 -1.82 -11.33
CA THR A 280 28.57 -1.18 -11.79
C THR A 280 28.23 -0.04 -12.77
N ASN A 281 28.67 1.16 -12.41
CA ASN A 281 28.44 2.38 -13.22
C ASN A 281 26.98 2.56 -13.62
N PRO A 282 26.04 2.66 -12.66
CA PRO A 282 24.63 2.87 -12.96
C PRO A 282 24.45 4.18 -13.72
N ILE A 283 23.76 4.12 -14.85
CA ILE A 283 23.37 5.29 -15.63
C ILE A 283 21.93 5.59 -15.30
N LEU A 284 21.66 6.79 -14.77
CA LEU A 284 20.30 7.22 -14.52
C LEU A 284 19.55 7.26 -15.85
N SER A 285 18.41 6.58 -15.93
CA SER A 285 17.61 6.56 -17.14
C SER A 285 17.09 7.95 -17.46
N THR A 286 17.31 8.37 -18.70
CA THR A 286 16.76 9.61 -19.26
C THR A 286 15.53 9.37 -20.12
N ASP A 287 15.05 8.12 -20.23
CA ASP A 287 13.89 7.75 -21.00
C ASP A 287 12.62 8.38 -20.39
N GLU A 288 11.94 9.23 -21.15
CA GLU A 288 10.66 9.84 -20.75
C GLU A 288 9.57 8.80 -20.42
N ASN A 289 9.76 7.55 -20.86
CA ASN A 289 8.87 6.45 -20.56
C ASN A 289 9.08 5.85 -19.16
N ASP A 290 10.19 6.14 -18.51
CA ASP A 290 10.51 5.65 -17.17
C ASP A 290 9.86 6.45 -16.04
N MET A 291 8.88 7.21 -16.35
CA MET A 291 7.90 7.77 -15.43
C MET A 291 8.44 8.28 -14.09
N GLY A 292 8.79 9.55 -14.05
CA GLY A 292 9.36 10.10 -12.84
C GLY A 292 10.67 9.39 -12.49
N ASN A 293 11.42 8.99 -13.53
CA ASN A 293 12.82 8.62 -13.43
C ASN A 293 13.65 9.65 -12.68
N LEU A 294 13.07 10.79 -12.49
CA LEU A 294 13.72 11.93 -11.94
C LEU A 294 13.15 12.12 -10.54
N GLU A 295 14.02 12.00 -9.56
CA GLU A 295 13.91 12.55 -8.23
C GLU A 295 12.48 12.78 -7.73
N GLY A 296 11.86 11.77 -7.26
CA GLY A 296 10.57 11.94 -6.63
C GLY A 296 10.60 11.35 -5.23
N THR A 297 10.03 12.03 -4.29
CA THR A 297 9.74 11.50 -2.97
C THR A 297 8.24 11.48 -2.74
N TRP A 298 7.74 10.45 -2.10
CA TRP A 298 6.34 10.33 -1.76
C TRP A 298 6.15 9.79 -0.35
N GLN A 299 4.94 9.86 0.13
CA GLN A 299 4.57 9.33 1.43
C GLN A 299 3.64 8.13 1.25
N VAL A 300 3.92 7.06 2.00
CA VAL A 300 3.13 5.84 2.00
C VAL A 300 2.66 5.56 3.43
N PRO A 301 1.36 5.38 3.67
CA PRO A 301 0.87 4.92 4.94
C PRO A 301 1.32 3.47 5.19
N VAL A 302 1.86 3.20 6.36
CA VAL A 302 2.39 1.88 6.75
C VAL A 302 1.77 1.37 8.05
N ARG A 303 0.56 1.76 8.30
CA ARG A 303 -0.31 1.17 9.33
C ARG A 303 -1.39 0.31 8.68
N ARG A 304 -2.18 -0.40 9.47
CA ARG A 304 -3.39 -1.04 8.93
C ARG A 304 -4.28 -0.02 8.23
N HIS A 305 -5.11 -0.50 7.31
CA HIS A 305 -6.09 0.34 6.64
C HIS A 305 -6.99 1.06 7.65
N ASN A 306 -7.69 2.10 7.20
CA ASN A 306 -8.67 2.82 8.03
C ASN A 306 -9.69 1.83 8.60
N ASP A 307 -9.96 1.91 9.89
CA ASP A 307 -10.82 0.95 10.58
C ASP A 307 -12.26 0.95 10.05
N CYS A 308 -12.70 2.08 9.47
CA CYS A 308 -13.96 2.22 8.73
C CYS A 308 -13.71 2.87 7.37
N LEU A 309 -14.29 2.32 6.30
CA LEU A 309 -14.04 2.73 4.92
C LEU A 309 -15.22 3.49 4.30
N VAL A 310 -16.32 3.68 5.02
CA VAL A 310 -17.58 4.24 4.50
C VAL A 310 -18.23 5.24 5.46
N ALA A 311 -18.99 6.16 4.88
CA ALA A 311 -19.90 7.05 5.56
C ALA A 311 -21.15 7.28 4.68
N ASN A 312 -22.11 8.07 5.12
CA ASN A 312 -23.29 8.39 4.33
C ASN A 312 -22.90 9.08 3.00
N GLY A 313 -23.18 8.43 1.87
CA GLY A 313 -22.85 8.93 0.54
C GLY A 313 -21.35 8.97 0.22
N TYR A 314 -20.49 8.30 1.00
CA TYR A 314 -19.05 8.41 0.85
C TYR A 314 -18.32 7.10 1.14
N ALA A 315 -17.24 6.84 0.38
CA ALA A 315 -16.34 5.72 0.61
C ALA A 315 -14.89 6.11 0.26
N ILE A 316 -13.93 5.45 0.92
CA ILE A 316 -12.49 5.62 0.70
C ILE A 316 -11.86 4.33 0.21
N VAL A 317 -10.83 4.43 -0.68
CA VAL A 317 -10.15 3.28 -1.26
C VAL A 317 -8.69 3.59 -1.61
N GLY A 318 -7.85 2.58 -1.66
CA GLY A 318 -6.43 2.73 -1.95
C GLY A 318 -5.66 3.44 -0.83
N ASP A 319 -4.66 4.23 -1.18
CA ASP A 319 -3.84 4.93 -0.18
C ASP A 319 -4.63 5.99 0.60
N ALA A 320 -5.72 6.53 0.03
CA ALA A 320 -6.65 7.40 0.76
C ALA A 320 -7.30 6.68 1.96
N ALA A 321 -7.43 5.37 1.88
CA ALA A 321 -7.93 4.49 2.93
C ALA A 321 -6.80 3.83 3.75
N TRP A 322 -5.54 4.21 3.55
CA TRP A 322 -4.35 3.61 4.19
C TRP A 322 -4.21 2.11 3.90
N MET A 323 -4.57 1.68 2.69
CA MET A 323 -4.56 0.26 2.33
C MET A 323 -3.19 -0.36 2.08
N PRO A 324 -2.08 0.38 1.81
CA PRO A 324 -0.78 -0.25 1.68
C PRO A 324 -0.47 -1.16 2.88
N ARG A 325 0.12 -2.30 2.59
CA ARG A 325 0.43 -3.32 3.58
C ARG A 325 1.52 -2.83 4.54
N PRO A 326 1.33 -2.88 5.86
CA PRO A 326 2.24 -2.26 6.81
C PRO A 326 3.68 -2.78 6.77
N ILE A 327 3.87 -4.05 6.41
CA ILE A 327 5.18 -4.71 6.50
C ILE A 327 6.13 -4.36 5.35
N ASP A 328 5.59 -4.02 4.17
CA ASP A 328 6.36 -3.80 2.95
C ASP A 328 5.85 -2.64 2.08
N ALA A 329 4.94 -1.83 2.60
CA ALA A 329 4.33 -0.70 1.91
C ALA A 329 3.67 -1.05 0.54
N GLY A 330 3.41 -2.34 0.28
CA GLY A 330 2.81 -2.83 -0.96
C GLY A 330 1.36 -2.38 -1.11
N GLY A 331 1.09 -1.36 -1.94
CA GLY A 331 -0.23 -0.73 -2.07
C GLY A 331 -1.08 -1.24 -3.24
N ILE A 332 -0.47 -1.74 -4.33
CA ILE A 332 -1.20 -2.12 -5.56
C ILE A 332 -2.20 -3.25 -5.30
N GLY A 333 -1.76 -4.31 -4.65
CA GLY A 333 -2.62 -5.46 -4.35
C GLY A 333 -3.83 -5.08 -3.49
N PRO A 334 -3.66 -4.50 -2.29
CA PRO A 334 -4.78 -4.07 -1.45
C PRO A 334 -5.74 -3.12 -2.15
N ALA A 335 -5.23 -2.18 -2.97
CA ALA A 335 -6.04 -1.26 -3.75
C ALA A 335 -6.92 -2.00 -4.77
N ILE A 336 -6.37 -3.01 -5.45
CA ILE A 336 -7.14 -3.87 -6.38
C ILE A 336 -8.29 -4.55 -5.66
N TYR A 337 -8.02 -5.24 -4.54
CA TYR A 337 -9.06 -5.92 -3.77
C TYR A 337 -10.13 -4.94 -3.27
N GLY A 338 -9.69 -3.82 -2.67
CA GLY A 338 -10.59 -2.78 -2.17
C GLY A 338 -11.48 -2.21 -3.27
N SER A 339 -10.91 -1.92 -4.42
CA SER A 339 -11.64 -1.31 -5.55
C SER A 339 -12.70 -2.21 -6.13
N VAL A 340 -12.36 -3.48 -6.37
CA VAL A 340 -13.31 -4.45 -6.94
C VAL A 340 -14.47 -4.72 -5.99
N ILE A 341 -14.18 -4.88 -4.70
CA ILE A 341 -15.21 -5.08 -3.66
C ILE A 341 -16.09 -3.85 -3.53
N LEU A 342 -15.49 -2.65 -3.43
CA LEU A 342 -16.23 -1.39 -3.31
C LEU A 342 -17.18 -1.18 -4.48
N GLY A 343 -16.72 -1.47 -5.71
CA GLY A 343 -17.55 -1.32 -6.90
C GLY A 343 -18.81 -2.18 -6.86
N LYS A 344 -18.72 -3.44 -6.42
CA LYS A 344 -19.86 -4.34 -6.25
C LYS A 344 -20.87 -3.82 -5.19
N VAL A 345 -20.34 -3.29 -4.09
CA VAL A 345 -21.17 -2.75 -3.01
C VAL A 345 -21.90 -1.49 -3.46
N ILE A 346 -21.20 -0.56 -4.14
CA ILE A 346 -21.81 0.67 -4.67
C ILE A 346 -22.89 0.34 -5.72
N ALA A 347 -22.63 -0.57 -6.66
CA ALA A 347 -23.61 -1.00 -7.65
C ALA A 347 -24.91 -1.50 -6.96
N THR A 348 -24.77 -2.26 -5.87
CA THR A 348 -25.89 -2.73 -5.06
C THR A 348 -26.60 -1.58 -4.34
N ALA A 349 -25.87 -0.64 -3.74
CA ALA A 349 -26.43 0.53 -3.04
C ALA A 349 -27.23 1.42 -4.01
N ILE A 350 -26.71 1.67 -5.22
CA ILE A 350 -27.40 2.43 -6.26
C ILE A 350 -28.70 1.75 -6.68
N LYS A 351 -28.66 0.44 -6.93
CA LYS A 351 -29.85 -0.36 -7.27
C LYS A 351 -30.94 -0.24 -6.20
N ASN A 352 -30.52 -0.31 -4.94
CA ASN A 352 -31.43 -0.25 -3.79
C ASN A 352 -31.82 1.19 -3.40
N LYS A 353 -31.29 2.21 -4.08
CA LYS A 353 -31.48 3.64 -3.78
C LYS A 353 -31.21 3.99 -2.31
N ASN A 354 -30.23 3.33 -1.72
CA ASN A 354 -29.82 3.54 -0.33
C ASN A 354 -28.31 3.77 -0.26
N TYR A 355 -27.90 4.97 0.10
CA TYR A 355 -26.50 5.44 0.11
C TYR A 355 -25.98 5.69 1.52
N SER A 356 -26.70 5.20 2.53
CA SER A 356 -26.33 5.36 3.94
C SER A 356 -25.07 4.55 4.28
N GLU A 357 -24.37 4.95 5.34
CA GLU A 357 -23.27 4.19 5.94
C GLU A 357 -23.65 2.72 6.11
N LYS A 358 -24.85 2.45 6.64
CA LYS A 358 -25.36 1.08 6.84
C LYS A 358 -25.48 0.28 5.55
N SER A 359 -25.91 0.90 4.46
CA SER A 359 -26.00 0.23 3.15
C SER A 359 -24.63 -0.05 2.55
N LEU A 360 -23.65 0.83 2.78
CA LEU A 360 -22.27 0.69 2.32
C LEU A 360 -21.42 -0.18 3.26
N TRP A 361 -21.91 -0.51 4.46
CA TRP A 361 -21.14 -1.23 5.50
C TRP A 361 -20.59 -2.57 5.07
N LYS A 362 -21.26 -3.21 4.11
CA LYS A 362 -20.84 -4.47 3.51
C LYS A 362 -19.42 -4.38 2.92
N TYR A 363 -19.00 -3.20 2.46
CA TYR A 363 -17.64 -3.00 1.97
C TYR A 363 -16.59 -3.23 3.07
N ASN A 364 -16.81 -2.69 4.27
CA ASN A 364 -15.93 -2.94 5.42
C ASN A 364 -15.79 -4.43 5.70
N ILE A 365 -16.93 -5.14 5.78
CA ILE A 365 -16.97 -6.58 6.09
C ILE A 365 -16.25 -7.39 5.01
N GLU A 366 -16.59 -7.18 3.74
CA GLU A 366 -16.01 -7.95 2.64
C GLU A 366 -14.52 -7.67 2.48
N TYR A 367 -14.08 -6.42 2.59
CA TYR A 367 -12.67 -6.09 2.54
C TYR A 367 -11.90 -6.70 3.71
N MET A 368 -12.44 -6.59 4.94
CA MET A 368 -11.85 -7.19 6.12
C MET A 368 -11.68 -8.70 5.97
N ASN A 369 -12.72 -9.41 5.52
CA ASN A 369 -12.69 -10.87 5.35
C ASN A 369 -11.82 -11.35 4.20
N THR A 370 -11.60 -10.51 3.17
CA THR A 370 -10.84 -10.90 1.98
C THR A 370 -9.35 -10.56 2.11
N TYR A 371 -9.04 -9.37 2.63
CA TYR A 371 -7.68 -8.84 2.67
C TYR A 371 -7.31 -8.17 4.00
N GLY A 372 -8.23 -7.42 4.60
CA GLY A 372 -7.96 -6.52 5.71
C GLY A 372 -7.57 -7.21 7.03
N TYR A 373 -8.03 -8.45 7.26
CA TYR A 373 -7.88 -9.15 8.53
C TYR A 373 -6.45 -9.26 9.05
N ASN A 374 -5.46 -9.33 8.15
CA ASN A 374 -4.04 -9.44 8.50
C ASN A 374 -3.35 -8.08 8.77
N MET A 375 -3.96 -6.95 8.40
CA MET A 375 -3.25 -5.67 8.38
C MET A 375 -2.79 -5.22 9.76
N ALA A 376 -3.59 -5.40 10.79
CA ALA A 376 -3.19 -5.05 12.16
C ALA A 376 -2.03 -5.93 12.67
N SER A 377 -1.98 -7.19 12.25
CA SER A 377 -0.87 -8.09 12.61
C SER A 377 0.44 -7.65 11.94
N PHE A 378 0.39 -7.26 10.68
CA PHE A 378 1.55 -6.70 9.97
C PHE A 378 2.00 -5.36 10.55
N GLU A 379 1.06 -4.53 11.04
CA GLU A 379 1.39 -3.29 11.74
C GLU A 379 2.22 -3.58 13.00
N ILE A 380 1.82 -4.55 13.81
CA ILE A 380 2.57 -4.94 15.02
C ILE A 380 3.94 -5.51 14.66
N LEU A 381 4.02 -6.34 13.61
CA LEU A 381 5.29 -6.89 13.16
C LEU A 381 6.23 -5.78 12.67
N ARG A 382 5.75 -4.86 11.84
CA ARG A 382 6.53 -3.69 11.39
C ARG A 382 7.05 -2.89 12.58
N LYS A 383 6.16 -2.50 13.50
CA LYS A 383 6.51 -1.74 14.71
C LYS A 383 7.61 -2.43 15.53
N TYR A 384 7.54 -3.74 15.65
CA TYR A 384 8.59 -4.51 16.32
C TYR A 384 9.90 -4.49 15.53
N LEU A 385 9.88 -4.80 14.23
CA LEU A 385 11.09 -4.81 13.39
C LEU A 385 11.81 -3.46 13.38
N GLN A 386 11.07 -2.36 13.42
CA GLN A 386 11.62 -1.00 13.48
C GLN A 386 12.35 -0.69 14.80
N THR A 387 12.21 -1.51 15.84
CA THR A 387 12.97 -1.39 17.10
C THR A 387 14.29 -2.15 17.11
N LEU A 388 14.52 -3.02 16.12
CA LEU A 388 15.69 -3.89 16.07
C LEU A 388 16.91 -3.18 15.46
N THR A 389 18.08 -3.56 15.94
CA THR A 389 19.35 -3.18 15.35
C THR A 389 19.68 -4.08 14.14
N ASN A 390 20.66 -3.66 13.31
CA ASN A 390 21.15 -4.49 12.19
C ASN A 390 21.63 -5.86 12.65
N ASP A 391 22.33 -5.93 13.79
CA ASP A 391 22.83 -7.20 14.35
C ASP A 391 21.67 -8.11 14.80
N GLU A 392 20.63 -7.54 15.43
CA GLU A 392 19.44 -8.29 15.83
C GLU A 392 18.64 -8.78 14.62
N ILE A 393 18.52 -7.98 13.54
CA ILE A 393 17.87 -8.39 12.29
C ILE A 393 18.67 -9.54 11.63
N SER A 394 20.00 -9.38 11.45
CA SER A 394 20.85 -10.43 10.87
C SER A 394 20.78 -11.73 11.68
N TYR A 395 20.86 -11.62 13.00
CA TYR A 395 20.74 -12.77 13.88
C TYR A 395 19.37 -13.44 13.78
N GLY A 396 18.31 -12.65 13.79
CA GLY A 396 16.92 -13.12 13.71
C GLY A 396 16.62 -13.84 12.39
N MET A 397 17.04 -13.28 11.27
CA MET A 397 16.88 -13.89 9.95
C MET A 397 17.61 -15.24 9.87
N LYS A 398 18.85 -15.31 10.39
CA LYS A 398 19.65 -16.54 10.35
C LYS A 398 19.13 -17.64 11.28
N ASN A 399 18.52 -17.27 12.42
CA ASN A 399 18.33 -18.24 13.52
C ASN A 399 16.88 -18.48 13.89
N PHE A 400 15.96 -17.55 13.59
CA PHE A 400 14.57 -17.62 14.07
C PHE A 400 13.55 -17.70 12.93
N LEU A 401 13.90 -17.43 11.67
CA LEU A 401 13.01 -17.66 10.54
C LEU A 401 13.11 -19.11 10.07
N SER A 402 11.98 -19.80 10.07
CA SER A 402 11.83 -21.13 9.47
C SER A 402 11.18 -21.02 8.07
N GLN A 403 11.25 -22.07 7.27
CA GLN A 403 10.54 -22.12 5.99
C GLN A 403 9.03 -21.99 6.20
N GLU A 404 8.47 -22.56 7.26
CA GLU A 404 7.06 -22.43 7.61
C GLU A 404 6.64 -20.97 7.90
N ASP A 405 7.50 -20.18 8.58
CA ASP A 405 7.24 -18.76 8.82
C ASP A 405 7.25 -17.96 7.51
N ILE A 406 8.14 -18.32 6.58
CA ILE A 406 8.25 -17.70 5.26
C ILE A 406 7.00 -17.99 4.43
N ASP A 407 6.55 -19.23 4.42
CA ASP A 407 5.36 -19.67 3.70
C ASP A 407 4.09 -18.99 4.26
N ASP A 408 4.00 -18.83 5.58
CA ASP A 408 2.91 -18.11 6.25
C ASP A 408 2.88 -16.62 5.83
N ILE A 409 4.02 -15.94 5.76
CA ILE A 409 4.10 -14.55 5.29
C ILE A 409 3.69 -14.46 3.82
N THR A 410 4.16 -15.37 2.99
CA THR A 410 3.89 -15.41 1.55
C THR A 410 2.42 -15.69 1.26
N SER A 411 1.82 -16.65 1.99
CA SER A 411 0.40 -16.98 1.86
C SER A 411 -0.54 -15.96 2.51
N ARG A 412 -0.01 -14.86 3.01
CA ARG A 412 -0.72 -13.81 3.78
C ARG A 412 -1.19 -14.27 5.16
N GLN A 413 -0.73 -15.40 5.64
CA GLN A 413 -0.89 -15.78 7.02
C GLN A 413 0.19 -15.09 7.84
N HIS A 414 -0.11 -14.76 9.08
CA HIS A 414 0.91 -14.25 9.99
C HIS A 414 1.85 -15.39 10.38
N PRO A 415 3.19 -15.17 10.36
CA PRO A 415 4.11 -16.19 10.83
C PRO A 415 3.73 -16.56 12.27
N LYS A 416 3.31 -17.79 12.43
CA LYS A 416 3.16 -18.41 13.72
C LYS A 416 4.57 -18.76 14.15
N PHE A 417 5.34 -17.84 14.73
CA PHE A 417 6.63 -18.18 15.35
C PHE A 417 6.37 -19.32 16.37
N ASN A 418 6.06 -20.46 15.78
CA ASN A 418 5.46 -21.58 16.47
C ASN A 418 6.48 -22.14 17.40
N LYS A 419 5.95 -22.36 18.60
CA LYS A 419 6.40 -23.33 19.56
C LYS A 419 7.79 -23.81 19.15
N VAL A 420 8.75 -22.88 19.32
CA VAL A 420 10.17 -23.20 19.21
C VAL A 420 10.25 -24.64 19.62
N LYS A 421 10.79 -25.50 18.76
CA LYS A 421 11.07 -26.87 19.12
C LYS A 421 12.04 -26.80 20.31
N ILE A 422 11.48 -26.53 21.48
CA ILE A 422 12.17 -26.24 22.76
C ILE A 422 13.08 -27.41 23.16
N PHE A 423 12.92 -28.55 22.49
CA PHE A 423 13.73 -29.75 22.66
C PHE A 423 15.07 -29.76 21.90
N ASN A 424 15.38 -28.74 21.10
CA ASN A 424 16.71 -28.63 20.48
C ASN A 424 17.63 -27.80 21.40
N PRO A 425 18.66 -28.41 22.02
CA PRO A 425 19.58 -27.70 22.91
C PRO A 425 20.32 -26.55 22.25
N ILE A 426 20.57 -26.62 20.93
CA ILE A 426 21.19 -25.52 20.16
C ILE A 426 20.22 -24.34 20.09
N MET A 427 18.94 -24.58 19.87
CA MET A 427 17.91 -23.54 19.83
C MET A 427 17.70 -22.89 21.21
N LEU A 428 17.78 -23.67 22.27
CA LEU A 428 17.73 -23.16 23.64
C LEU A 428 18.91 -22.19 23.91
N ILE A 429 20.10 -22.53 23.50
CA ILE A 429 21.29 -21.65 23.62
C ILE A 429 21.08 -20.36 22.81
N LYS A 430 20.56 -20.45 21.57
CA LYS A 430 20.24 -19.29 20.75
C LYS A 430 19.23 -18.36 21.39
N ILE A 431 18.20 -18.91 22.03
CA ILE A 431 17.20 -18.14 22.79
C ILE A 431 17.84 -17.47 24.00
N LEU A 432 18.69 -18.18 24.75
CA LEU A 432 19.33 -17.69 25.96
C LEU A 432 20.33 -16.56 25.68
N THR A 433 21.00 -16.59 24.51
CA THR A 433 21.94 -15.55 24.13
C THR A 433 21.25 -14.28 23.59
N HIS A 434 19.99 -14.39 23.12
CA HIS A 434 19.23 -13.26 22.56
C HIS A 434 17.80 -13.21 23.13
N THR A 435 17.70 -13.24 24.44
CA THR A 435 16.40 -13.33 25.17
C THR A 435 15.44 -12.20 24.82
N LYS A 436 15.93 -10.96 24.64
CA LYS A 436 15.11 -9.81 24.28
C LYS A 436 14.47 -10.00 22.90
N LEU A 437 15.27 -10.41 21.91
CA LEU A 437 14.80 -10.68 20.54
C LEU A 437 13.77 -11.82 20.53
N ALA A 438 14.08 -12.94 21.16
CA ALA A 438 13.17 -14.09 21.24
C ALA A 438 11.86 -13.75 21.97
N SER A 439 11.94 -12.99 23.07
CA SER A 439 10.75 -12.53 23.81
C SER A 439 9.89 -11.58 22.99
N GLY A 440 10.51 -10.66 22.24
CA GLY A 440 9.81 -9.74 21.35
C GLY A 440 9.10 -10.46 20.19
N LEU A 441 9.76 -11.42 19.54
CA LEU A 441 9.17 -12.25 18.49
C LEU A 441 7.97 -13.07 19.02
N LYS A 442 8.13 -13.71 20.19
CA LYS A 442 7.04 -14.47 20.83
C LYS A 442 5.83 -13.57 21.15
N TYR A 443 6.08 -12.38 21.71
CA TYR A 443 5.03 -11.42 22.00
C TYR A 443 4.31 -10.98 20.72
N THR A 444 5.08 -10.60 19.67
CA THR A 444 4.56 -10.17 18.37
C THR A 444 3.68 -11.25 17.75
N SER A 445 4.12 -12.52 17.74
CA SER A 445 3.34 -13.64 17.21
C SER A 445 2.02 -13.85 17.96
N SER A 446 2.07 -13.83 19.30
CA SER A 446 0.87 -13.98 20.13
C SER A 446 -0.13 -12.84 19.90
N LYS A 447 0.36 -11.59 19.89
CA LYS A 447 -0.45 -10.40 19.66
C LYS A 447 -1.08 -10.40 18.25
N SER A 448 -0.31 -10.78 17.26
CA SER A 448 -0.76 -10.90 15.88
C SER A 448 -1.87 -11.91 15.70
N SER A 449 -1.74 -13.09 16.29
CA SER A 449 -2.79 -14.12 16.26
C SER A 449 -4.10 -13.63 16.91
N LYS A 450 -3.99 -12.85 18.00
CA LYS A 450 -5.15 -12.22 18.65
C LYS A 450 -5.81 -11.19 17.74
N LEU A 451 -5.02 -10.32 17.08
CA LEU A 451 -5.52 -9.29 16.18
C LEU A 451 -6.19 -9.85 14.92
N ILE A 452 -5.62 -10.90 14.33
CA ILE A 452 -6.25 -11.60 13.20
C ILE A 452 -7.63 -12.12 13.59
N LYS A 453 -7.72 -12.82 14.73
CA LYS A 453 -8.99 -13.34 15.23
C LYS A 453 -9.99 -12.22 15.52
N HIS A 454 -9.53 -11.10 16.08
CA HIS A 454 -10.37 -9.93 16.34
C HIS A 454 -10.92 -9.34 15.05
N ASN A 455 -10.06 -9.15 14.04
CA ASN A 455 -10.43 -8.59 12.75
C ASN A 455 -11.39 -9.48 11.94
N LEU A 456 -11.24 -10.80 12.01
CA LEU A 456 -12.20 -11.74 11.41
C LEU A 456 -13.60 -11.67 12.03
N ASN A 457 -13.72 -11.09 13.23
CA ASN A 457 -14.99 -10.80 13.88
C ASN A 457 -15.39 -9.32 13.72
N TYR A 458 -15.09 -8.73 12.56
CA TYR A 458 -15.49 -7.35 12.25
C TYR A 458 -17.02 -7.21 12.38
N PRO A 459 -17.52 -6.11 13.00
CA PRO A 459 -18.94 -5.94 13.26
C PRO A 459 -19.78 -5.95 11.99
N THR A 460 -20.87 -6.68 12.03
CA THR A 460 -21.83 -6.76 10.92
C THR A 460 -22.70 -5.52 10.79
N ASN A 461 -22.77 -4.70 11.84
CA ASN A 461 -23.54 -3.47 11.88
C ASN A 461 -22.68 -2.29 12.38
N PRO A 462 -22.94 -1.07 11.88
CA PRO A 462 -22.23 0.13 12.32
C PRO A 462 -22.34 0.43 13.81
N GLU A 463 -23.45 0.03 14.44
CA GLU A 463 -23.74 0.28 15.86
C GLU A 463 -22.74 -0.43 16.80
N ASP A 464 -22.20 -1.58 16.39
CA ASP A 464 -21.25 -2.37 17.19
C ASP A 464 -19.79 -1.95 16.99
N PHE A 465 -19.53 -1.00 16.07
CA PHE A 465 -18.19 -0.66 15.62
C PHE A 465 -17.33 -0.04 16.72
N GLU A 466 -17.86 0.87 17.51
CA GLU A 466 -17.07 1.59 18.53
C GLU A 466 -16.47 0.65 19.57
N LYS A 467 -17.27 -0.36 19.98
CA LYS A 467 -16.78 -1.39 20.92
C LYS A 467 -15.64 -2.19 20.30
N TRP A 468 -15.83 -2.67 19.07
CA TRP A 468 -14.82 -3.42 18.33
C TRP A 468 -13.54 -2.61 18.13
N GLN A 469 -13.67 -1.35 17.71
CA GLN A 469 -12.53 -0.46 17.49
C GLN A 469 -11.77 -0.17 18.78
N LYS A 470 -12.46 0.06 19.88
CA LYS A 470 -11.83 0.29 21.20
C LYS A 470 -10.97 -0.92 21.63
N GLU A 471 -11.47 -2.13 21.44
CA GLU A 471 -10.71 -3.35 21.71
C GLU A 471 -9.47 -3.44 20.83
N LEU A 472 -9.59 -3.21 19.51
CA LEU A 472 -8.48 -3.16 18.57
C LEU A 472 -7.40 -2.13 18.98
N LEU A 473 -7.82 -0.91 19.30
CA LEU A 473 -6.92 0.17 19.69
C LEU A 473 -6.20 -0.13 21.01
N ASN A 474 -6.84 -0.78 21.96
CA ASN A 474 -6.21 -1.21 23.20
C ASN A 474 -5.08 -2.22 22.93
N GLU A 475 -5.32 -3.22 22.07
CA GLU A 475 -4.30 -4.21 21.71
C GLU A 475 -3.07 -3.58 21.04
N ILE A 476 -3.29 -2.60 20.15
CA ILE A 476 -2.21 -1.88 19.47
C ILE A 476 -1.46 -0.99 20.46
N ASN A 477 -2.18 -0.29 21.33
CA ASN A 477 -1.59 0.57 22.35
C ASN A 477 -0.71 -0.21 23.34
N GLU A 478 -1.14 -1.41 23.78
CA GLU A 478 -0.31 -2.28 24.58
C GLU A 478 1.00 -2.68 23.89
N ALA A 479 0.96 -2.93 22.57
CA ALA A 479 2.15 -3.20 21.79
C ALA A 479 3.08 -1.98 21.68
N ASP A 480 2.51 -0.79 21.46
CA ASP A 480 3.27 0.46 21.40
C ASP A 480 4.02 0.74 22.71
N ILE A 481 3.35 0.49 23.85
CA ILE A 481 3.98 0.60 25.19
C ILE A 481 5.09 -0.45 25.33
N ARG A 482 4.82 -1.69 24.95
CA ARG A 482 5.79 -2.79 25.04
C ARG A 482 7.06 -2.54 24.23
N PHE A 483 6.92 -1.89 23.09
CA PHE A 483 8.03 -1.58 22.18
C PHE A 483 8.67 -0.21 22.45
N ASN A 484 8.24 0.52 23.47
CA ASN A 484 8.70 1.89 23.80
C ASN A 484 8.53 2.88 22.63
N LEU A 485 7.43 2.77 21.88
CA LEU A 485 7.12 3.66 20.75
C LEU A 485 6.30 4.89 21.16
N LYS A 486 5.69 4.86 22.36
CA LYS A 486 5.06 6.03 23.00
C LYS A 486 5.99 6.56 24.07
N ASN A 487 6.33 7.84 23.97
CA ASN A 487 6.92 8.62 25.04
C ASN A 487 5.81 9.22 25.90
#